data_cfa08d18a529fa65e824d849e97d5a21
#
_entry.id   cfa08d18a529fa65e824d849e97d5a21
#
_cell.length_a   1.000
_cell.length_b   1.000
_cell.length_c   1.000
_cell.angle_alpha   90.00
_cell.angle_beta   90.00
_cell.angle_gamma   90.00
#
_symmetry.space_group_name_H-M   'P 1'
#
loop_
_entity.id
_entity.type
_entity.pdbx_description
1 polymer ?
#
loop_
_entity_poly.entity_id
_entity_poly.type
_entity_poly.pdbx_seq_one_letter_code
_entity_poly.pdbx_strand_id
1 'polypeptide(L)'
;MKIIKVEVFRLPTANSRQNSPIGCRVYTDAGIYGDGEAGMAYGVGGSAAFGMVCDLAELVIGMDPLGTELIWETMYKKTFWGQNGGPVVFSGIAAIDVALWDIKGKYFKVPVYQLLGGKVRSRLRTYASQLQFGWGRVGVSEHLWAVTPED
;
A
#
# COMPACT_ATOMS: atom_id res chain seq x y z
N MET A 1 10.56 -6.34 19.82
CA MET A 1 10.59 -6.78 18.42
C MET A 1 11.12 -5.63 17.58
N LYS A 2 11.92 -5.94 16.55
CA LYS A 2 12.54 -4.89 15.72
C LYS A 2 12.34 -5.19 14.24
N ILE A 3 12.15 -4.16 13.46
CA ILE A 3 12.18 -4.24 12.00
C ILE A 3 13.62 -4.50 11.55
N ILE A 4 13.84 -5.57 10.79
CA ILE A 4 15.17 -5.95 10.30
C ILE A 4 15.34 -5.76 8.79
N LYS A 5 14.26 -5.73 8.03
CA LYS A 5 14.28 -5.56 6.58
C LYS A 5 12.93 -5.03 6.10
N VAL A 6 12.95 -4.15 5.13
CA VAL A 6 11.78 -3.83 4.28
C VAL A 6 12.14 -4.21 2.85
N GLU A 7 11.35 -5.08 2.25
CA GLU A 7 11.50 -5.50 0.88
C GLU A 7 10.44 -4.81 0.03
N VAL A 8 10.88 -4.13 -1.02
CA VAL A 8 9.99 -3.41 -1.94
C VAL A 8 10.01 -4.11 -3.28
N PHE A 9 8.84 -4.37 -3.83
CA PHE A 9 8.72 -5.13 -5.07
C PHE A 9 7.56 -4.63 -5.94
N ARG A 10 7.65 -4.94 -7.24
CA ARG A 10 6.56 -4.72 -8.18
C ARG A 10 5.76 -6.00 -8.32
N LEU A 11 4.45 -5.91 -8.15
CA LEU A 11 3.57 -7.04 -8.44
C LEU A 11 3.42 -7.18 -9.96
N PRO A 12 3.62 -8.38 -10.51
CA PRO A 12 3.44 -8.61 -11.93
C PRO A 12 1.96 -8.43 -12.30
N THR A 13 1.70 -7.61 -13.30
CA THR A 13 0.36 -7.46 -13.89
C THR A 13 0.41 -7.86 -15.36
N ALA A 14 -0.66 -8.43 -15.87
CA ALA A 14 -0.72 -8.92 -17.25
C ALA A 14 -0.52 -7.83 -18.33
N ASN A 15 -0.56 -6.54 -17.96
CA ASN A 15 -0.80 -5.47 -18.93
C ASN A 15 0.19 -4.31 -18.95
N SER A 16 1.36 -4.39 -18.39
CA SER A 16 2.50 -3.48 -18.62
C SER A 16 3.19 -2.96 -17.36
N ARG A 17 4.45 -2.50 -17.53
CA ARG A 17 5.25 -1.82 -16.50
C ARG A 17 4.59 -0.56 -15.91
N GLN A 18 3.59 0.02 -16.61
CA GLN A 18 2.90 1.25 -16.19
C GLN A 18 1.83 1.00 -15.12
N ASN A 19 1.38 -0.24 -14.94
CA ASN A 19 0.28 -0.59 -14.03
C ASN A 19 0.70 -1.66 -13.01
N SER A 20 1.95 -1.67 -12.59
CA SER A 20 2.42 -2.63 -11.58
C SER A 20 2.23 -2.04 -10.18
N PRO A 21 1.39 -2.62 -9.33
CA PRO A 21 1.30 -2.25 -7.93
C PRO A 21 2.65 -2.39 -7.24
N ILE A 22 2.93 -1.48 -6.32
CA ILE A 22 4.15 -1.48 -5.52
C ILE A 22 3.81 -2.08 -4.17
N GLY A 23 4.26 -3.31 -3.96
CA GLY A 23 4.17 -3.97 -2.66
C GLY A 23 5.39 -3.70 -1.80
N CYS A 24 5.21 -3.79 -0.49
CA CYS A 24 6.30 -3.90 0.44
C CYS A 24 6.03 -5.00 1.47
N ARG A 25 7.09 -5.61 1.95
CA ARG A 25 7.06 -6.57 3.04
C ARG A 25 8.03 -6.13 4.12
N VAL A 26 7.52 -5.95 5.34
CA VAL A 26 8.28 -5.59 6.52
C VAL A 26 8.56 -6.85 7.33
N TYR A 27 9.84 -7.15 7.54
CA TYR A 27 10.29 -8.31 8.33
C TYR A 27 10.76 -7.90 9.71
N THR A 28 10.53 -8.77 10.69
CA THR A 28 10.95 -8.55 12.07
C THR A 28 11.92 -9.64 12.55
N ASP A 29 12.69 -9.31 13.59
CA ASP A 29 13.58 -10.25 14.28
C ASP A 29 12.83 -11.39 15.01
N ALA A 30 11.51 -11.27 15.18
CA ALA A 30 10.65 -12.30 15.76
C ALA A 30 10.07 -13.27 14.71
N GLY A 31 10.48 -13.19 13.44
CA GLY A 31 9.97 -14.03 12.36
C GLY A 31 8.56 -13.66 11.87
N ILE A 32 7.95 -12.62 12.42
CA ILE A 32 6.67 -12.09 11.94
C ILE A 32 6.97 -11.11 10.82
N TYR A 33 6.18 -11.16 9.76
CA TYR A 33 6.22 -10.16 8.69
C TYR A 33 4.83 -9.63 8.37
N GLY A 34 4.77 -8.45 7.79
CA GLY A 34 3.54 -7.84 7.29
C GLY A 34 3.69 -7.33 5.88
N ASP A 35 2.60 -7.31 5.16
CA ASP A 35 2.51 -6.88 3.77
C ASP A 35 1.71 -5.58 3.65
N GLY A 36 2.16 -4.70 2.75
CA GLY A 36 1.47 -3.47 2.42
C GLY A 36 1.64 -3.10 0.96
N GLU A 37 0.92 -2.09 0.51
CA GLU A 37 0.91 -1.65 -0.88
C GLU A 37 0.87 -0.13 -0.97
N ALA A 38 1.68 0.44 -1.85
CA ALA A 38 1.59 1.85 -2.24
C ALA A 38 0.50 2.03 -3.30
N GLY A 39 -0.51 2.85 -2.98
CA GLY A 39 -1.72 3.04 -3.80
C GLY A 39 -1.53 3.77 -5.12
N MET A 40 -0.31 3.89 -5.66
CA MET A 40 0.00 4.56 -6.93
C MET A 40 0.31 3.55 -8.06
N ALA A 41 -0.45 2.49 -8.13
CA ALA A 41 -0.25 1.45 -9.14
C ALA A 41 -0.64 1.88 -10.56
N TYR A 42 -1.37 2.99 -10.68
CA TYR A 42 -2.01 3.40 -11.92
C TYR A 42 -1.25 4.54 -12.61
N GLY A 43 -0.99 4.37 -13.91
CA GLY A 43 -0.29 5.37 -14.72
C GLY A 43 1.22 5.39 -14.48
N VAL A 44 1.83 6.58 -14.57
CA VAL A 44 3.29 6.77 -14.57
C VAL A 44 3.92 7.01 -13.21
N GLY A 45 3.16 7.02 -12.12
CA GLY A 45 3.63 7.32 -10.76
C GLY A 45 4.33 6.17 -10.04
N GLY A 46 4.26 4.92 -10.54
CA GLY A 46 4.72 3.74 -9.85
C GLY A 46 6.22 3.71 -9.52
N SER A 47 7.08 4.24 -10.40
CA SER A 47 8.52 4.30 -10.12
C SER A 47 8.86 5.29 -9.01
N ALA A 48 8.14 6.42 -8.93
CA ALA A 48 8.29 7.38 -7.84
C ALA A 48 7.81 6.79 -6.51
N ALA A 49 6.68 6.08 -6.51
CA ALA A 49 6.18 5.38 -5.33
C ALA A 49 7.15 4.29 -4.86
N PHE A 50 7.72 3.50 -5.78
CA PHE A 50 8.73 2.50 -5.46
C PHE A 50 9.95 3.12 -4.76
N GLY A 51 10.51 4.18 -5.35
CA GLY A 51 11.64 4.91 -4.76
C GLY A 51 11.30 5.48 -3.38
N MET A 52 10.11 6.05 -3.23
CA MET A 52 9.67 6.59 -1.94
C MET A 52 9.57 5.52 -0.85
N VAL A 53 9.02 4.34 -1.16
CA VAL A 53 9.00 3.24 -0.16
C VAL A 53 10.42 2.80 0.20
N CYS A 54 11.34 2.75 -0.76
CA CYS A 54 12.74 2.44 -0.48
C CYS A 54 13.41 3.47 0.45
N ASP A 55 13.20 4.76 0.18
CA ASP A 55 13.77 5.84 1.02
C ASP A 55 13.19 5.81 2.44
N LEU A 56 11.87 5.59 2.58
CA LEU A 56 11.21 5.48 3.88
C LEU A 56 11.63 4.21 4.64
N ALA A 57 11.93 3.13 3.93
CA ALA A 57 12.38 1.88 4.53
C ALA A 57 13.64 2.05 5.38
N GLU A 58 14.60 2.86 4.91
CA GLU A 58 15.83 3.15 5.65
C GLU A 58 15.56 3.84 7.02
N LEU A 59 14.48 4.60 7.13
CA LEU A 59 14.13 5.32 8.34
C LEU A 59 13.56 4.43 9.44
N VAL A 60 13.02 3.28 9.09
CA VAL A 60 12.25 2.43 10.02
C VAL A 60 13.01 1.20 10.50
N ILE A 61 14.16 0.88 9.89
CA ILE A 61 15.01 -0.23 10.34
C ILE A 61 15.42 -0.05 11.81
N GLY A 62 15.27 -1.11 12.58
CA GLY A 62 15.58 -1.14 14.02
C GLY A 62 14.47 -0.63 14.93
N MET A 63 13.42 0.00 14.40
CA MET A 63 12.26 0.44 15.18
C MET A 63 11.36 -0.72 15.60
N ASP A 64 10.59 -0.52 16.67
CA ASP A 64 9.57 -1.49 17.08
C ASP A 64 8.32 -1.36 16.20
N PRO A 65 7.96 -2.40 15.43
CA PRO A 65 6.81 -2.35 14.50
C PRO A 65 5.46 -2.20 15.22
N LEU A 66 5.38 -2.42 16.52
CA LEU A 66 4.14 -2.18 17.27
C LEU A 66 3.89 -0.70 17.56
N GLY A 67 4.91 0.14 17.46
CA GLY A 67 4.83 1.60 17.62
C GLY A 67 4.42 2.30 16.32
N THR A 68 3.27 1.95 15.74
CA THR A 68 2.81 2.44 14.43
C THR A 68 2.79 3.95 14.31
N GLU A 69 2.29 4.65 15.34
CA GLU A 69 2.24 6.12 15.35
C GLU A 69 3.63 6.77 15.31
N LEU A 70 4.55 6.24 16.14
CA LEU A 70 5.93 6.74 16.17
C LEU A 70 6.63 6.54 14.81
N ILE A 71 6.40 5.40 14.17
CA ILE A 71 6.96 5.09 12.86
C ILE A 71 6.35 6.02 11.82
N TRP A 72 5.04 6.22 11.82
CA TRP A 72 4.34 7.12 10.92
C TRP A 72 4.89 8.55 11.04
N GLU A 73 4.97 9.07 12.27
CA GLU A 73 5.57 10.39 12.53
C GLU A 73 7.03 10.49 12.08
N THR A 74 7.81 9.44 12.29
CA THR A 74 9.21 9.41 11.88
C THR A 74 9.33 9.50 10.36
N MET A 75 8.57 8.71 9.62
CA MET A 75 8.54 8.78 8.17
C MET A 75 8.11 10.15 7.67
N TYR A 76 7.05 10.72 8.23
CA TYR A 76 6.54 12.02 7.82
C TYR A 76 7.49 13.17 8.15
N LYS A 77 8.03 13.22 9.37
CA LYS A 77 8.87 14.34 9.84
C LYS A 77 10.27 14.31 9.23
N LYS A 78 10.82 13.13 8.94
CA LYS A 78 12.18 13.00 8.37
C LYS A 78 12.24 13.15 6.86
N THR A 79 11.12 13.09 6.17
CA THR A 79 11.04 13.44 4.75
C THR A 79 10.95 14.94 4.55
N PHE A 80 11.98 15.72 4.82
CA PHE A 80 11.97 17.18 4.84
C PHE A 80 11.15 17.83 3.72
N TRP A 81 11.39 17.45 2.47
CA TRP A 81 10.66 17.96 1.30
C TRP A 81 9.26 17.36 1.16
N GLY A 82 8.97 16.26 1.83
CA GLY A 82 7.70 15.55 1.81
C GLY A 82 6.72 15.96 2.89
N GLN A 83 7.09 16.89 3.81
CA GLN A 83 6.20 17.27 4.91
C GLN A 83 4.89 17.95 4.46
N ASN A 84 4.87 18.52 3.28
CA ASN A 84 3.63 19.00 2.66
C ASN A 84 2.77 17.89 2.08
N GLY A 85 3.23 16.63 2.13
CA GLY A 85 2.51 15.45 1.68
C GLY A 85 2.58 15.25 0.17
N GLY A 86 1.43 14.92 -0.39
CA GLY A 86 1.30 14.55 -1.78
C GLY A 86 1.20 13.04 -1.98
N PRO A 87 0.67 12.59 -3.14
CA PRO A 87 0.32 11.19 -3.34
C PRO A 87 1.53 10.25 -3.27
N VAL A 88 2.71 10.68 -3.70
CA VAL A 88 3.93 9.86 -3.69
C VAL A 88 4.37 9.57 -2.25
N VAL A 89 4.48 10.62 -1.42
CA VAL A 89 4.93 10.48 -0.03
C VAL A 89 3.92 9.67 0.78
N PHE A 90 2.65 10.04 0.71
CA PHE A 90 1.62 9.33 1.48
C PHE A 90 1.38 7.91 1.01
N SER A 91 1.53 7.58 -0.27
CA SER A 91 1.45 6.20 -0.72
C SER A 91 2.61 5.36 -0.18
N GLY A 92 3.80 5.93 -0.10
CA GLY A 92 4.96 5.27 0.51
C GLY A 92 4.75 5.02 2.01
N ILE A 93 4.31 6.04 2.76
CA ILE A 93 3.98 5.91 4.19
C ILE A 93 2.88 4.86 4.38
N ALA A 94 1.80 4.92 3.59
CA ALA A 94 0.69 3.98 3.69
C ALA A 94 1.12 2.53 3.45
N ALA A 95 2.04 2.28 2.50
CA ALA A 95 2.53 0.94 2.24
C ALA A 95 3.20 0.33 3.49
N ILE A 96 4.07 1.08 4.15
CA ILE A 96 4.74 0.61 5.37
C ILE A 96 3.73 0.53 6.53
N ASP A 97 2.87 1.52 6.71
CA ASP A 97 1.88 1.55 7.79
C ASP A 97 0.92 0.36 7.73
N VAL A 98 0.39 0.03 6.55
CA VAL A 98 -0.45 -1.17 6.35
C VAL A 98 0.30 -2.44 6.73
N ALA A 99 1.57 -2.57 6.35
CA ALA A 99 2.40 -3.70 6.74
C ALA A 99 2.61 -3.78 8.26
N LEU A 100 2.75 -2.65 8.94
CA LEU A 100 2.86 -2.62 10.41
C LEU A 100 1.55 -3.04 11.09
N TRP A 101 0.41 -2.63 10.57
CA TRP A 101 -0.90 -3.08 11.08
C TRP A 101 -1.10 -4.59 10.86
N ASP A 102 -0.63 -5.15 9.74
CA ASP A 102 -0.65 -6.59 9.50
C ASP A 102 0.25 -7.33 10.51
N ILE A 103 1.48 -6.83 10.78
CA ILE A 103 2.33 -7.35 11.85
C ILE A 103 1.62 -7.31 13.20
N LYS A 104 1.00 -6.17 13.54
CA LYS A 104 0.29 -5.97 14.80
C LYS A 104 -0.86 -6.97 14.97
N GLY A 105 -1.66 -7.17 13.93
CA GLY A 105 -2.72 -8.18 13.89
C GLY A 105 -2.19 -9.61 14.12
N LYS A 106 -1.11 -9.98 13.43
CA LYS A 106 -0.44 -11.27 13.57
C LYS A 106 0.15 -11.45 14.97
N TYR A 107 0.79 -10.43 15.52
CA TYR A 107 1.38 -10.45 16.86
C TYR A 107 0.33 -10.68 17.95
N PHE A 108 -0.78 -9.95 17.91
CA PHE A 108 -1.88 -10.11 18.88
C PHE A 108 -2.84 -11.25 18.53
N LYS A 109 -2.66 -11.92 17.38
CA LYS A 109 -3.51 -13.01 16.88
C LYS A 109 -4.98 -12.60 16.72
N VAL A 110 -5.20 -11.37 16.29
CA VAL A 110 -6.53 -10.82 15.99
C VAL A 110 -6.54 -10.16 14.62
N PRO A 111 -7.66 -10.16 13.92
CA PRO A 111 -7.78 -9.42 12.67
C PRO A 111 -7.69 -7.92 12.92
N VAL A 112 -7.10 -7.18 11.98
CA VAL A 112 -6.83 -5.74 12.11
C VAL A 112 -8.08 -4.92 12.45
N TYR A 113 -9.26 -5.29 11.94
CA TYR A 113 -10.48 -4.57 12.27
C TYR A 113 -10.81 -4.56 13.79
N GLN A 114 -10.38 -5.58 14.54
CA GLN A 114 -10.57 -5.59 16.00
C GLN A 114 -9.65 -4.58 16.69
N LEU A 115 -8.45 -4.38 16.17
CA LEU A 115 -7.52 -3.34 16.65
C LEU A 115 -8.03 -1.92 16.33
N LEU A 116 -8.83 -1.78 15.27
CA LEU A 116 -9.39 -0.51 14.81
C LEU A 116 -10.78 -0.19 15.40
N GLY A 117 -11.20 -0.88 16.45
CA GLY A 117 -12.46 -0.58 17.14
C GLY A 117 -13.61 -1.57 16.89
N GLY A 118 -13.34 -2.67 16.16
CA GLY A 118 -14.28 -3.77 16.02
C GLY A 118 -15.10 -3.75 14.72
N LYS A 119 -15.96 -4.74 14.59
CA LYS A 119 -16.73 -4.99 13.37
C LYS A 119 -18.04 -4.21 13.35
N VAL A 120 -18.16 -3.24 12.46
CA VAL A 120 -19.38 -2.45 12.26
C VAL A 120 -20.37 -3.14 11.31
N ARG A 121 -19.85 -3.76 10.24
CA ARG A 121 -20.69 -4.42 9.20
C ARG A 121 -20.14 -5.79 8.85
N SER A 122 -21.05 -6.75 8.63
CA SER A 122 -20.71 -8.10 8.16
C SER A 122 -20.76 -8.23 6.63
N ARG A 123 -21.43 -7.30 5.97
CA ARG A 123 -21.52 -7.22 4.51
C ARG A 123 -21.31 -5.77 4.08
N LEU A 124 -20.55 -5.57 3.02
CA LEU A 124 -20.29 -4.26 2.42
C LEU A 124 -20.96 -4.24 1.06
N ARG A 125 -21.64 -3.14 0.76
CA ARG A 125 -22.09 -2.85 -0.60
C ARG A 125 -20.86 -2.43 -1.40
N THR A 126 -20.63 -3.08 -2.51
CA THR A 126 -19.53 -2.78 -3.42
C THR A 126 -20.08 -2.29 -4.75
N TYR A 127 -19.24 -1.67 -5.53
CA TYR A 127 -19.50 -1.34 -6.93
C TYR A 127 -18.33 -1.83 -7.77
N ALA A 128 -18.62 -2.17 -9.02
CA ALA A 128 -17.59 -2.45 -9.99
C ALA A 128 -17.05 -1.12 -10.52
N SER A 129 -15.77 -0.86 -10.27
CA SER A 129 -15.09 0.33 -10.80
C SER A 129 -14.64 0.07 -12.23
N GLN A 130 -14.64 1.11 -13.06
CA GLN A 130 -14.01 1.12 -14.39
C GLN A 130 -14.73 0.31 -15.48
N LEU A 131 -16.02 0.08 -15.35
CA LEU A 131 -16.78 -0.57 -16.42
C LEU A 131 -16.78 0.23 -17.74
N GLN A 132 -16.69 1.57 -17.64
CA GLN A 132 -16.78 2.47 -18.79
C GLN A 132 -15.44 3.08 -19.22
N PHE A 133 -14.35 2.84 -18.48
CA PHE A 133 -13.09 3.52 -18.76
C PHE A 133 -12.04 2.54 -19.29
N GLY A 134 -11.56 2.76 -20.48
CA GLY A 134 -10.39 2.05 -21.01
C GLY A 134 -9.11 2.25 -20.21
N TRP A 135 -9.07 3.23 -19.32
CA TRP A 135 -8.02 3.56 -18.35
C TRP A 135 -6.60 3.26 -18.83
N GLY A 136 -6.24 3.77 -20.01
CA GLY A 136 -4.92 3.61 -20.58
C GLY A 136 -4.55 2.18 -20.99
N ARG A 137 -5.49 1.25 -21.08
CA ARG A 137 -5.26 -0.04 -21.71
C ARG A 137 -5.12 0.16 -23.22
N VAL A 138 -3.89 0.21 -23.68
CA VAL A 138 -3.60 0.15 -25.11
C VAL A 138 -4.15 -1.19 -25.62
N GLY A 139 -5.13 -1.14 -26.54
CA GLY A 139 -5.71 -2.34 -27.14
C GLY A 139 -7.04 -2.82 -26.58
N VAL A 140 -7.68 -2.09 -25.67
CA VAL A 140 -9.10 -2.33 -25.35
C VAL A 140 -9.94 -1.76 -26.46
N SER A 141 -10.66 -2.61 -27.18
CA SER A 141 -11.50 -2.20 -28.29
C SER A 141 -12.69 -1.41 -27.77
N GLU A 142 -13.11 -0.39 -28.53
CA GLU A 142 -14.21 0.53 -28.16
C GLU A 142 -15.52 -0.17 -27.82
N HIS A 143 -15.75 -1.38 -28.35
CA HIS A 143 -16.94 -2.19 -28.06
C HIS A 143 -16.96 -2.85 -26.67
N LEU A 144 -15.90 -2.68 -25.87
CA LEU A 144 -15.87 -3.12 -24.47
C LEU A 144 -16.29 -2.02 -23.48
N TRP A 145 -16.77 -0.89 -23.98
CA TRP A 145 -17.29 0.16 -23.13
C TRP A 145 -18.75 -0.11 -22.82
N ALA A 146 -19.06 -0.27 -21.55
CA ALA A 146 -20.45 -0.33 -21.11
C ALA A 146 -21.11 1.02 -21.37
N VAL A 147 -22.12 1.06 -22.20
CA VAL A 147 -22.86 2.27 -22.60
C VAL A 147 -24.25 2.27 -21.96
N THR A 148 -24.79 1.12 -21.70
CA THR A 148 -26.09 0.93 -21.05
C THR A 148 -25.98 -0.01 -19.84
N PRO A 149 -26.97 -0.04 -18.94
CA PRO A 149 -26.97 -0.98 -17.82
C PRO A 149 -26.98 -2.46 -18.22
N GLU A 150 -27.35 -2.75 -19.47
CA GLU A 150 -27.39 -4.10 -20.03
C GLU A 150 -26.05 -4.55 -20.62
N ASP A 151 -25.12 -3.63 -20.86
CA ASP A 151 -23.77 -3.91 -21.35
C ASP A 151 -22.85 -4.34 -20.19
#